data_84d2838a0d62c8b9e0b112283c118dc5
#
_entry.id   84d2838a0d62c8b9e0b112283c118dc5
#
_cell.length_a   1.000
_cell.length_b   1.000
_cell.length_c   1.000
_cell.angle_alpha   90.00
_cell.angle_beta   90.00
_cell.angle_gamma   90.00
#
_symmetry.space_group_name_H-M   'P 1'
#
loop_
_entity.id
_entity.type
_entity.pdbx_description
1 polymer ?
#
loop_
_entity_poly.entity_id
_entity_poly.type
_entity_poly.pdbx_seq_one_letter_code
_entity_poly.pdbx_strand_id
1 'polypeptide(L)'
;GKTVLTGAAVEPEIIDLIDVLQKMGAIISVDTDRTITIEGVDALEGFNHRAIPDRIEAGSWACAALTTGGDITVLGARQTAMSAFLNVFRKVGGAFEVKEEGIRFYHPGGELHSMAMETNVHPGFMTDWQQPLVVALTQAKGLSIVHETVYENRLGFTNALNQMGANIQLYRECLTGAECRFGARNYYHSAVIAGPTPLHGSDLVVPDLR
;
A
#
# COMPACT_ATOMS: atom_id res chain seq x y z
N GLY A 1 -28.99 -16.51 -12.27
CA GLY A 1 -29.05 -16.58 -10.81
C GLY A 1 -28.63 -15.26 -10.17
N LYS A 2 -28.70 -15.19 -8.83
CA LYS A 2 -28.27 -14.01 -8.06
C LYS A 2 -27.19 -14.41 -7.05
N THR A 3 -26.09 -13.66 -6.99
CA THR A 3 -25.01 -13.83 -6.01
C THR A 3 -24.90 -12.58 -5.16
N VAL A 4 -24.70 -12.75 -3.85
CA VAL A 4 -24.52 -11.65 -2.90
C VAL A 4 -23.23 -11.91 -2.12
N LEU A 5 -22.29 -10.98 -2.20
CA LEU A 5 -21.02 -10.99 -1.48
C LEU A 5 -21.09 -9.93 -0.39
N THR A 6 -21.02 -10.32 0.88
CA THR A 6 -21.01 -9.41 2.02
C THR A 6 -19.59 -9.21 2.53
N GLY A 7 -19.27 -7.99 3.01
CA GLY A 7 -17.91 -7.66 3.45
C GLY A 7 -16.86 -7.74 2.34
N ALA A 8 -17.29 -7.47 1.11
CA ALA A 8 -16.44 -7.58 -0.07
C ALA A 8 -15.31 -6.53 -0.08
N ALA A 9 -14.26 -6.81 -0.83
CA ALA A 9 -13.25 -5.85 -1.21
C ALA A 9 -13.89 -4.77 -2.11
N VAL A 10 -13.60 -3.51 -1.83
CA VAL A 10 -14.10 -2.34 -2.60
C VAL A 10 -12.94 -1.40 -2.97
N GLU A 11 -11.76 -1.97 -3.10
CA GLU A 11 -10.58 -1.27 -3.60
C GLU A 11 -10.87 -0.69 -5.00
N PRO A 12 -10.21 0.42 -5.40
CA PRO A 12 -10.40 1.02 -6.73
C PRO A 12 -10.27 0.02 -7.88
N GLU A 13 -9.41 -0.98 -7.76
CA GLU A 13 -9.19 -2.04 -8.75
C GLU A 13 -10.42 -2.96 -8.88
N ILE A 14 -11.12 -3.23 -7.77
CA ILE A 14 -12.36 -4.02 -7.76
C ILE A 14 -13.50 -3.23 -8.40
N ILE A 15 -13.58 -1.93 -8.10
CA ILE A 15 -14.59 -1.05 -8.70
C ILE A 15 -14.33 -0.90 -10.20
N ASP A 16 -13.06 -0.79 -10.64
CA ASP A 16 -12.68 -0.74 -12.05
C ASP A 16 -13.07 -2.05 -12.79
N LEU A 17 -12.85 -3.21 -12.15
CA LEU A 17 -13.30 -4.49 -12.69
C LEU A 17 -14.84 -4.55 -12.83
N ILE A 18 -15.57 -4.06 -11.82
CA ILE A 18 -17.03 -3.99 -11.86
C ILE A 18 -17.48 -3.10 -13.01
N ASP A 19 -16.84 -1.94 -13.24
CA ASP A 19 -17.12 -1.04 -14.36
C ASP A 19 -16.91 -1.75 -15.72
N VAL A 20 -15.84 -2.54 -15.87
CA VAL A 20 -15.62 -3.37 -17.06
C VAL A 20 -16.76 -4.37 -17.25
N LEU A 21 -17.10 -5.13 -16.20
CA LEU A 21 -18.15 -6.15 -16.29
C LEU A 21 -19.53 -5.54 -16.60
N GLN A 22 -19.84 -4.37 -16.04
CA GLN A 22 -21.07 -3.62 -16.35
C GLN A 22 -21.09 -3.17 -17.82
N LYS A 23 -19.95 -2.70 -18.38
CA LYS A 23 -19.82 -2.39 -19.82
C LYS A 23 -20.01 -3.62 -20.71
N MET A 24 -19.71 -4.80 -20.20
CA MET A 24 -19.97 -6.08 -20.88
C MET A 24 -21.42 -6.56 -20.72
N GLY A 25 -22.29 -5.83 -20.01
CA GLY A 25 -23.67 -6.18 -19.78
C GLY A 25 -23.98 -6.89 -18.46
N ALA A 26 -22.99 -7.05 -17.57
CA ALA A 26 -23.25 -7.60 -16.24
C ALA A 26 -24.10 -6.64 -15.40
N ILE A 27 -25.00 -7.20 -14.59
CA ILE A 27 -25.82 -6.44 -13.64
C ILE A 27 -25.22 -6.59 -12.25
N ILE A 28 -24.51 -5.55 -11.81
CA ILE A 28 -23.78 -5.55 -10.54
C ILE A 28 -24.08 -4.25 -9.78
N SER A 29 -24.40 -4.34 -8.50
CA SER A 29 -24.50 -3.20 -7.60
C SER A 29 -23.54 -3.35 -6.42
N VAL A 30 -23.06 -2.21 -5.92
CA VAL A 30 -22.19 -2.12 -4.74
C VAL A 30 -22.82 -1.19 -3.75
N ASP A 31 -23.10 -1.69 -2.54
CA ASP A 31 -23.70 -0.94 -1.46
C ASP A 31 -22.63 -0.37 -0.50
N THR A 32 -23.01 0.63 0.27
CA THR A 32 -22.11 1.34 1.21
C THR A 32 -21.56 0.45 2.35
N ASP A 33 -22.27 -0.65 2.67
CA ASP A 33 -21.86 -1.65 3.65
C ASP A 33 -20.89 -2.71 3.08
N ARG A 34 -20.37 -2.47 1.86
CA ARG A 34 -19.48 -3.40 1.13
C ARG A 34 -20.17 -4.70 0.73
N THR A 35 -21.46 -4.63 0.43
CA THR A 35 -22.20 -5.72 -0.18
C THR A 35 -22.20 -5.55 -1.69
N ILE A 36 -21.75 -6.58 -2.42
CA ILE A 36 -21.79 -6.64 -3.89
C ILE A 36 -22.88 -7.62 -4.28
N THR A 37 -23.87 -7.14 -5.03
CA THR A 37 -24.93 -7.99 -5.60
C THR A 37 -24.71 -8.13 -7.10
N ILE A 38 -24.71 -9.38 -7.58
CA ILE A 38 -24.52 -9.74 -8.98
C ILE A 38 -25.74 -10.51 -9.45
N GLU A 39 -26.39 -10.04 -10.50
CA GLU A 39 -27.46 -10.75 -11.18
C GLU A 39 -26.90 -11.44 -12.44
N GLY A 40 -27.14 -12.74 -12.55
CA GLY A 40 -26.67 -13.51 -13.70
C GLY A 40 -27.38 -13.10 -14.98
N VAL A 41 -26.60 -12.94 -16.04
CA VAL A 41 -27.05 -12.68 -17.41
C VAL A 41 -26.73 -13.87 -18.30
N ASP A 42 -27.38 -14.00 -19.43
CA ASP A 42 -27.21 -15.14 -20.36
C ASP A 42 -25.85 -15.08 -21.07
N ALA A 43 -25.37 -13.88 -21.40
CA ALA A 43 -24.08 -13.67 -22.05
C ALA A 43 -23.50 -12.29 -21.68
N LEU A 44 -22.19 -12.18 -21.80
CA LEU A 44 -21.46 -10.91 -21.73
C LEU A 44 -21.04 -10.50 -23.15
N GLU A 45 -21.05 -9.20 -23.41
CA GLU A 45 -20.69 -8.61 -24.70
C GLU A 45 -19.24 -8.12 -24.72
N GLY A 46 -18.76 -7.70 -25.89
CA GLY A 46 -17.47 -7.04 -26.03
C GLY A 46 -17.46 -5.66 -25.35
N PHE A 47 -16.29 -5.20 -24.95
CA PHE A 47 -16.15 -3.92 -24.25
C PHE A 47 -14.99 -3.10 -24.79
N ASN A 48 -15.01 -1.79 -24.45
CA ASN A 48 -13.88 -0.87 -24.57
C ASN A 48 -13.69 -0.19 -23.22
N HIS A 49 -12.50 -0.36 -22.63
CA HIS A 49 -12.18 0.16 -21.32
C HIS A 49 -10.69 0.53 -21.22
N ARG A 50 -10.40 1.57 -20.52
CA ARG A 50 -9.04 1.93 -20.12
C ARG A 50 -8.92 1.71 -18.61
N ALA A 51 -8.09 0.75 -18.22
CA ALA A 51 -7.82 0.47 -16.81
C ALA A 51 -7.32 1.70 -16.04
N ILE A 52 -7.64 1.76 -14.77
CA ILE A 52 -7.13 2.82 -13.90
C ILE A 52 -5.61 2.73 -13.77
N PRO A 53 -4.91 3.86 -13.53
CA PRO A 53 -3.47 3.86 -13.27
C PRO A 53 -3.13 3.08 -11.99
N ASP A 54 -1.96 2.42 -12.01
CA ASP A 54 -1.46 1.65 -10.87
C ASP A 54 -1.02 2.58 -9.73
N ARG A 55 -1.81 2.60 -8.65
CA ARG A 55 -1.51 3.37 -7.45
C ARG A 55 -0.44 2.72 -6.55
N ILE A 56 -0.18 1.43 -6.72
CA ILE A 56 0.86 0.71 -5.99
C ILE A 56 2.22 1.13 -6.53
N GLU A 57 2.37 1.11 -7.85
CA GLU A 57 3.58 1.60 -8.52
C GLU A 57 3.81 3.08 -8.21
N ALA A 58 2.76 3.92 -8.23
CA ALA A 58 2.87 5.33 -7.86
C ALA A 58 3.42 5.52 -6.43
N GLY A 59 2.95 4.74 -5.46
CA GLY A 59 3.46 4.76 -4.09
C GLY A 59 4.92 4.30 -4.00
N SER A 60 5.31 3.31 -4.79
CA SER A 60 6.68 2.82 -4.84
C SER A 60 7.65 3.87 -5.37
N TRP A 61 7.30 4.56 -6.46
CA TRP A 61 8.09 5.67 -6.99
C TRP A 61 8.15 6.87 -6.04
N ALA A 62 7.06 7.17 -5.34
CA ALA A 62 7.04 8.20 -4.31
C ALA A 62 8.03 7.88 -3.17
N CYS A 63 8.02 6.64 -2.66
CA CYS A 63 8.96 6.19 -1.63
C CYS A 63 10.41 6.20 -2.14
N ALA A 64 10.65 5.83 -3.41
CA ALA A 64 11.98 5.92 -4.03
C ALA A 64 12.49 7.37 -4.06
N ALA A 65 11.66 8.32 -4.50
CA ALA A 65 12.01 9.74 -4.49
C ALA A 65 12.31 10.23 -3.06
N LEU A 66 11.50 9.83 -2.08
CA LEU A 66 11.70 10.22 -0.69
C LEU A 66 13.03 9.69 -0.13
N THR A 67 13.32 8.41 -0.38
CA THR A 67 14.52 7.72 0.15
C THR A 67 15.82 8.26 -0.45
N THR A 68 15.79 8.69 -1.72
CA THR A 68 16.97 9.13 -2.46
C THR A 68 17.16 10.64 -2.51
N GLY A 69 16.30 11.40 -1.82
CA GLY A 69 16.31 12.88 -1.92
C GLY A 69 15.90 13.38 -3.31
N GLY A 70 15.08 12.61 -4.01
CA GLY A 70 14.68 12.86 -5.40
C GLY A 70 13.41 13.68 -5.55
N ASP A 71 13.04 13.86 -6.83
CA ASP A 71 11.88 14.59 -7.30
C ASP A 71 11.35 13.91 -8.57
N ILE A 72 10.11 13.44 -8.57
CA ILE A 72 9.53 12.69 -9.68
C ILE A 72 8.04 13.05 -9.86
N THR A 73 7.59 13.12 -11.10
CA THR A 73 6.17 13.21 -11.45
C THR A 73 5.69 11.86 -11.95
N VAL A 74 4.73 11.25 -11.25
CA VAL A 74 4.09 10.01 -11.66
C VAL A 74 2.84 10.35 -12.46
N LEU A 75 2.91 10.12 -13.77
CA LEU A 75 1.81 10.41 -14.68
C LEU A 75 0.61 9.50 -14.42
N GLY A 76 -0.58 10.08 -14.49
CA GLY A 76 -1.83 9.35 -14.25
C GLY A 76 -2.15 9.07 -12.78
N ALA A 77 -1.21 9.26 -11.84
CA ALA A 77 -1.50 9.09 -10.41
C ALA A 77 -2.63 10.03 -9.97
N ARG A 78 -3.57 9.50 -9.17
CA ARG A 78 -4.76 10.23 -8.73
C ARG A 78 -4.83 10.34 -7.21
N GLN A 79 -4.99 11.57 -6.71
CA GLN A 79 -5.10 11.84 -5.28
C GLN A 79 -6.22 11.03 -4.62
N THR A 80 -7.37 10.90 -5.28
CA THR A 80 -8.55 10.19 -4.75
C THR A 80 -8.28 8.71 -4.50
N ALA A 81 -7.40 8.08 -5.27
CA ALA A 81 -7.02 6.68 -5.12
C ALA A 81 -5.91 6.45 -4.08
N MET A 82 -5.24 7.51 -3.61
CA MET A 82 -4.04 7.46 -2.79
C MET A 82 -4.13 8.25 -1.47
N SER A 83 -5.31 8.68 -1.05
CA SER A 83 -5.47 9.60 0.09
C SER A 83 -4.79 9.12 1.38
N ALA A 84 -4.92 7.83 1.71
CA ALA A 84 -4.27 7.25 2.89
C ALA A 84 -2.74 7.26 2.75
N PHE A 85 -2.22 6.91 1.57
CA PHE A 85 -0.79 6.96 1.27
C PHE A 85 -0.24 8.38 1.39
N LEU A 86 -0.89 9.36 0.76
CA LEU A 86 -0.44 10.76 0.75
C LEU A 86 -0.37 11.35 2.16
N ASN A 87 -1.30 10.98 3.03
CA ASN A 87 -1.28 11.38 4.44
C ASN A 87 -0.06 10.81 5.18
N VAL A 88 0.23 9.53 4.99
CA VAL A 88 1.41 8.87 5.58
C VAL A 88 2.70 9.46 4.99
N PHE A 89 2.77 9.63 3.68
CA PHE A 89 3.92 10.20 2.98
C PHE A 89 4.32 11.58 3.52
N ARG A 90 3.33 12.46 3.76
CA ARG A 90 3.57 13.77 4.41
C ARG A 90 4.08 13.63 5.85
N LYS A 91 3.52 12.71 6.63
CA LYS A 91 3.94 12.50 8.03
C LYS A 91 5.39 12.05 8.14
N VAL A 92 5.87 11.27 7.17
CA VAL A 92 7.28 10.84 7.11
C VAL A 92 8.20 11.98 6.67
N GLY A 93 7.68 13.05 6.07
CA GLY A 93 8.46 14.20 5.63
C GLY A 93 8.51 14.39 4.11
N GLY A 94 7.76 13.61 3.36
CA GLY A 94 7.60 13.79 1.92
C GLY A 94 6.68 14.94 1.58
N ALA A 95 6.89 15.54 0.40
CA ALA A 95 6.02 16.55 -0.17
C ALA A 95 5.49 16.11 -1.53
N PHE A 96 4.28 16.55 -1.87
CA PHE A 96 3.68 16.27 -3.16
C PHE A 96 2.84 17.44 -3.68
N GLU A 97 2.72 17.51 -4.99
CA GLU A 97 1.87 18.46 -5.72
C GLU A 97 0.95 17.68 -6.66
N VAL A 98 -0.36 17.90 -6.54
CA VAL A 98 -1.33 17.33 -7.47
C VAL A 98 -1.38 18.21 -8.71
N LYS A 99 -1.16 17.62 -9.89
CA LYS A 99 -1.17 18.26 -11.19
C LYS A 99 -2.23 17.62 -12.09
N GLU A 100 -2.52 18.24 -13.21
CA GLU A 100 -3.48 17.71 -14.18
C GLU A 100 -3.04 16.35 -14.74
N GLU A 101 -1.74 16.21 -15.04
CA GLU A 101 -1.17 14.99 -15.61
C GLU A 101 -0.87 13.89 -14.59
N GLY A 102 -0.89 14.18 -13.26
CA GLY A 102 -0.53 13.21 -12.23
C GLY A 102 -0.15 13.84 -10.90
N ILE A 103 0.76 13.21 -10.18
CA ILE A 103 1.26 13.69 -8.88
C ILE A 103 2.78 13.78 -8.92
N ARG A 104 3.32 14.94 -8.58
CA ARG A 104 4.74 15.14 -8.31
C ARG A 104 5.02 14.79 -6.86
N PHE A 105 5.98 13.90 -6.62
CA PHE A 105 6.47 13.52 -5.30
C PHE A 105 7.92 13.95 -5.15
N TYR A 106 8.29 14.53 -4.01
CA TYR A 106 9.65 14.97 -3.80
C TYR A 106 10.03 15.02 -2.31
N HIS A 107 11.33 14.97 -2.08
CA HIS A 107 11.92 15.21 -0.77
C HIS A 107 12.18 16.72 -0.62
N PRO A 108 11.49 17.43 0.31
CA PRO A 108 11.62 18.89 0.42
C PRO A 108 12.92 19.35 1.10
N GLY A 109 13.79 18.41 1.46
CA GLY A 109 14.95 18.64 2.31
C GLY A 109 14.65 18.40 3.80
N GLY A 110 15.70 18.28 4.60
CA GLY A 110 15.58 18.01 6.03
C GLY A 110 15.60 16.51 6.38
N GLU A 111 15.27 16.21 7.63
CA GLU A 111 15.26 14.84 8.15
C GLU A 111 13.88 14.20 7.93
N LEU A 112 13.87 12.91 7.61
CA LEU A 112 12.65 12.11 7.60
C LEU A 112 12.24 11.74 9.05
N HIS A 113 10.94 11.67 9.27
CA HIS A 113 10.37 11.44 10.60
C HIS A 113 9.90 10.00 10.77
N SER A 114 10.26 9.41 11.92
CA SER A 114 9.70 8.14 12.35
C SER A 114 8.22 8.26 12.67
N MET A 115 7.49 7.14 12.52
CA MET A 115 6.07 7.09 12.82
C MET A 115 5.61 5.69 13.20
N ALA A 116 4.46 5.59 13.86
CA ALA A 116 3.70 4.35 13.98
C ALA A 116 2.54 4.37 12.98
N MET A 117 2.37 3.25 12.27
CA MET A 117 1.27 3.06 11.32
C MET A 117 0.84 1.60 11.24
N GLU A 118 -0.36 1.37 10.78
CA GLU A 118 -0.87 0.04 10.48
C GLU A 118 -1.46 -0.02 9.06
N THR A 119 -1.36 -1.18 8.45
CA THR A 119 -2.07 -1.45 7.20
C THR A 119 -3.55 -1.67 7.47
N ASN A 120 -4.38 -1.42 6.48
CA ASN A 120 -5.81 -1.70 6.57
C ASN A 120 -6.39 -1.89 5.17
N VAL A 121 -7.59 -2.50 5.11
CA VAL A 121 -8.37 -2.56 3.87
C VAL A 121 -8.79 -1.16 3.43
N HIS A 122 -9.09 -1.03 2.12
CA HIS A 122 -9.54 0.26 1.57
C HIS A 122 -10.74 0.84 2.36
N PRO A 123 -10.73 2.16 2.68
CA PRO A 123 -9.82 3.23 2.26
C PRO A 123 -8.60 3.45 3.17
N GLY A 124 -8.21 2.48 3.99
CA GLY A 124 -7.02 2.56 4.83
C GLY A 124 -5.70 2.48 4.04
N PHE A 125 -4.58 2.44 4.77
CA PHE A 125 -3.27 2.28 4.16
C PHE A 125 -3.10 0.83 3.71
N MET A 126 -3.05 0.63 2.39
CA MET A 126 -3.03 -0.72 1.83
C MET A 126 -1.70 -1.44 2.11
N THR A 127 -1.79 -2.75 2.25
CA THR A 127 -0.66 -3.63 2.53
C THR A 127 0.42 -3.61 1.42
N ASP A 128 0.07 -3.30 0.16
CA ASP A 128 1.03 -3.24 -0.95
C ASP A 128 1.90 -1.97 -0.94
N TRP A 129 1.53 -0.94 -0.20
CA TRP A 129 2.37 0.24 0.04
C TRP A 129 3.34 0.07 1.22
N GLN A 130 3.17 -0.99 2.01
CA GLN A 130 3.94 -1.21 3.23
C GLN A 130 5.42 -1.43 2.94
N GLN A 131 5.77 -2.28 1.95
CA GLN A 131 7.16 -2.59 1.64
C GLN A 131 7.97 -1.35 1.21
N PRO A 132 7.55 -0.57 0.19
CA PRO A 132 8.30 0.62 -0.20
C PRO A 132 8.34 1.68 0.91
N LEU A 133 7.28 1.78 1.74
CA LEU A 133 7.30 2.67 2.90
C LEU A 133 8.34 2.24 3.93
N VAL A 134 8.46 0.93 4.24
CA VAL A 134 9.46 0.42 5.18
C VAL A 134 10.87 0.78 4.71
N VAL A 135 11.16 0.71 3.41
CA VAL A 135 12.44 1.17 2.84
C VAL A 135 12.67 2.65 3.19
N ALA A 136 11.67 3.52 2.96
CA ALA A 136 11.78 4.93 3.31
C ALA A 136 11.96 5.16 4.83
N LEU A 137 11.29 4.38 5.66
CA LEU A 137 11.40 4.48 7.12
C LEU A 137 12.77 4.04 7.65
N THR A 138 13.56 3.25 6.90
CA THR A 138 14.96 2.98 7.27
C THR A 138 15.82 4.25 7.26
N GLN A 139 15.41 5.29 6.54
CA GLN A 139 16.08 6.58 6.45
C GLN A 139 15.48 7.63 7.41
N ALA A 140 14.39 7.30 8.11
CA ALA A 140 13.72 8.20 9.05
C ALA A 140 14.45 8.22 10.41
N LYS A 141 14.51 9.39 11.03
CA LYS A 141 15.17 9.56 12.34
C LYS A 141 14.29 9.05 13.48
N GLY A 142 14.77 8.06 14.21
CA GLY A 142 14.11 7.48 15.38
C GLY A 142 13.59 6.06 15.15
N LEU A 143 12.57 5.66 15.88
CA LEU A 143 11.94 4.35 15.80
C LEU A 143 10.58 4.45 15.10
N SER A 144 10.43 3.73 14.02
CA SER A 144 9.14 3.56 13.36
C SER A 144 8.54 2.20 13.69
N ILE A 145 7.21 2.13 13.77
CA ILE A 145 6.46 0.88 13.95
C ILE A 145 5.53 0.71 12.75
N VAL A 146 5.64 -0.44 12.11
CA VAL A 146 4.71 -0.85 11.04
C VAL A 146 4.00 -2.11 11.48
N HIS A 147 2.68 -2.05 11.55
CA HIS A 147 1.81 -3.15 11.96
C HIS A 147 1.01 -3.63 10.75
N GLU A 148 1.25 -4.87 10.32
CA GLU A 148 0.53 -5.51 9.20
C GLU A 148 -0.72 -6.20 9.72
N THR A 149 -1.89 -5.77 9.26
CA THR A 149 -3.18 -6.29 9.72
C THR A 149 -3.96 -7.03 8.62
N VAL A 150 -3.50 -6.96 7.37
CA VAL A 150 -4.25 -7.46 6.20
C VAL A 150 -3.73 -8.79 5.70
N TYR A 151 -2.40 -8.96 5.62
CA TYR A 151 -1.78 -10.12 4.97
C TYR A 151 -0.82 -10.87 5.92
N GLU A 152 -0.97 -12.19 5.98
CA GLU A 152 -0.17 -13.06 6.82
C GLU A 152 1.30 -13.10 6.35
N ASN A 153 2.24 -13.04 7.30
CA ASN A 153 3.67 -13.29 7.04
C ASN A 153 4.33 -12.36 6.00
N ARG A 154 3.82 -11.14 5.83
CA ARG A 154 4.25 -10.24 4.76
C ARG A 154 5.55 -9.48 5.03
N LEU A 155 6.14 -9.63 6.21
CA LEU A 155 7.34 -8.89 6.63
C LEU A 155 8.65 -9.62 6.28
N GLY A 156 8.63 -10.71 5.52
CA GLY A 156 9.82 -11.50 5.17
C GLY A 156 10.91 -10.73 4.40
N PHE A 157 10.54 -9.73 3.59
CA PHE A 157 11.47 -8.88 2.86
C PHE A 157 12.41 -8.07 3.76
N THR A 158 12.08 -7.86 5.03
CA THR A 158 12.92 -7.14 6.01
C THR A 158 14.25 -7.83 6.27
N ASN A 159 14.31 -9.15 6.07
CA ASN A 159 15.57 -9.89 6.15
C ASN A 159 16.57 -9.41 5.08
N ALA A 160 16.10 -9.17 3.86
CA ALA A 160 16.93 -8.63 2.79
C ALA A 160 17.39 -7.19 3.11
N LEU A 161 16.50 -6.35 3.65
CA LEU A 161 16.89 -5.00 4.09
C LEU A 161 17.94 -5.04 5.21
N ASN A 162 17.81 -5.96 6.17
CA ASN A 162 18.81 -6.13 7.23
C ASN A 162 20.17 -6.61 6.67
N GLN A 163 20.19 -7.46 5.64
CA GLN A 163 21.42 -7.81 4.91
C GLN A 163 22.06 -6.60 4.23
N MET A 164 21.26 -5.61 3.82
CA MET A 164 21.72 -4.35 3.26
C MET A 164 22.13 -3.31 4.32
N GLY A 165 22.04 -3.64 5.61
CA GLY A 165 22.45 -2.74 6.70
C GLY A 165 21.31 -2.06 7.43
N ALA A 166 20.05 -2.35 7.14
CA ALA A 166 18.93 -1.86 7.93
C ALA A 166 18.93 -2.44 9.35
N ASN A 167 18.23 -1.77 10.26
CA ASN A 167 18.01 -2.24 11.62
C ASN A 167 16.51 -2.41 11.86
N ILE A 168 16.00 -3.59 11.49
CA ILE A 168 14.58 -3.93 11.57
C ILE A 168 14.41 -5.17 12.43
N GLN A 169 13.53 -5.08 13.43
CA GLN A 169 13.16 -6.19 14.31
C GLN A 169 11.69 -6.53 14.12
N LEU A 170 11.37 -7.82 14.05
CA LEU A 170 10.02 -8.33 13.86
C LEU A 170 9.42 -8.85 15.16
N TYR A 171 8.14 -8.61 15.35
CA TYR A 171 7.37 -8.97 16.52
C TYR A 171 6.07 -9.68 16.13
N ARG A 172 5.58 -10.54 17.04
CA ARG A 172 4.29 -11.24 16.93
C ARG A 172 3.18 -10.56 17.71
N GLU A 173 3.51 -9.48 18.41
CA GLU A 173 2.61 -8.66 19.20
C GLU A 173 2.09 -7.48 18.40
N CYS A 174 0.87 -7.03 18.72
CA CYS A 174 0.28 -5.81 18.17
C CYS A 174 0.90 -4.58 18.85
N LEU A 175 1.98 -4.03 18.30
CA LEU A 175 2.73 -2.94 18.91
C LEU A 175 2.04 -1.56 18.79
N THR A 176 1.03 -1.41 17.95
CA THR A 176 0.27 -0.15 17.78
C THR A 176 -0.88 0.00 18.78
N GLY A 177 -1.10 -1.00 19.64
CA GLY A 177 -2.14 -0.99 20.68
C GLY A 177 -3.53 -1.42 20.19
N ALA A 178 -3.75 -1.56 18.88
CA ALA A 178 -4.95 -2.14 18.33
C ALA A 178 -4.78 -3.66 18.19
N GLU A 179 -5.72 -4.43 18.71
CA GLU A 179 -5.77 -5.87 18.44
C GLU A 179 -6.14 -6.12 16.98
N CYS A 180 -5.42 -7.01 16.32
CA CYS A 180 -5.68 -7.41 14.95
C CYS A 180 -6.01 -8.91 14.84
N ARG A 181 -6.47 -9.33 13.68
CA ARG A 181 -6.79 -10.74 13.41
C ARG A 181 -5.61 -11.72 13.57
N PHE A 182 -4.38 -11.21 13.68
CA PHE A 182 -3.16 -12.01 13.85
C PHE A 182 -2.71 -12.13 15.31
N GLY A 183 -3.27 -11.34 16.24
CA GLY A 183 -2.85 -11.29 17.63
C GLY A 183 -2.86 -12.66 18.37
N ALA A 184 -3.76 -13.57 17.97
CA ALA A 184 -3.81 -14.94 18.47
C ALA A 184 -3.04 -15.96 17.61
N ARG A 185 -2.36 -15.49 16.53
CA ARG A 185 -1.65 -16.33 15.56
C ARG A 185 -0.14 -16.16 15.67
N ASN A 186 0.62 -17.20 15.35
CA ASN A 186 2.07 -17.19 15.47
C ASN A 186 2.77 -16.58 14.25
N TYR A 187 2.28 -15.44 13.74
CA TYR A 187 2.87 -14.71 12.61
C TYR A 187 3.61 -13.47 13.09
N TYR A 188 4.74 -13.16 12.44
CA TYR A 188 5.33 -11.84 12.56
C TYR A 188 4.48 -10.84 11.78
N HIS A 189 3.91 -9.86 12.49
CA HIS A 189 3.03 -8.87 11.89
C HIS A 189 3.27 -7.44 12.39
N SER A 190 4.29 -7.23 13.24
CA SER A 190 4.78 -5.91 13.58
C SER A 190 6.28 -5.83 13.29
N ALA A 191 6.73 -4.70 12.76
CA ALA A 191 8.13 -4.38 12.54
C ALA A 191 8.48 -3.09 13.28
N VAL A 192 9.61 -3.09 13.99
CA VAL A 192 10.25 -1.89 14.55
C VAL A 192 11.46 -1.58 13.68
N ILE A 193 11.48 -0.39 13.10
CA ILE A 193 12.53 0.09 12.20
C ILE A 193 13.28 1.21 12.92
N ALA A 194 14.57 1.02 13.17
CA ALA A 194 15.46 2.06 13.72
C ALA A 194 16.22 2.73 12.57
N GLY A 195 16.15 4.05 12.50
CA GLY A 195 16.84 4.82 11.46
C GLY A 195 17.34 6.17 11.96
N PRO A 196 18.11 6.92 11.12
CA PRO A 196 18.50 6.53 9.78
C PRO A 196 19.61 5.47 9.77
N THR A 197 19.56 4.54 8.83
CA THR A 197 20.61 3.55 8.59
C THR A 197 21.09 3.63 7.15
N PRO A 198 22.42 3.76 6.89
CA PRO A 198 22.94 3.75 5.54
C PRO A 198 22.80 2.33 4.96
N LEU A 199 22.01 2.19 3.91
CA LEU A 199 21.89 0.92 3.18
C LEU A 199 23.05 0.79 2.19
N HIS A 200 23.54 -0.44 2.01
CA HIS A 200 24.60 -0.78 1.05
C HIS A 200 24.12 -1.88 0.09
N GLY A 201 24.79 -1.98 -1.06
CA GLY A 201 24.52 -3.05 -2.02
C GLY A 201 24.79 -4.44 -1.43
N SER A 202 23.99 -5.42 -1.80
CA SER A 202 24.12 -6.82 -1.40
C SER A 202 23.57 -7.73 -2.50
N ASP A 203 24.10 -8.94 -2.60
CA ASP A 203 23.53 -9.98 -3.45
C ASP A 203 22.30 -10.57 -2.76
N LEU A 204 21.13 -10.30 -3.32
CA LEU A 204 19.85 -10.69 -2.75
C LEU A 204 19.12 -11.68 -3.66
N VAL A 205 18.50 -12.66 -3.06
CA VAL A 205 17.51 -13.50 -3.75
C VAL A 205 16.12 -12.96 -3.41
N VAL A 206 15.41 -12.50 -4.43
CA VAL A 206 14.02 -12.01 -4.29
C VAL A 206 13.08 -13.10 -4.81
N PRO A 207 12.57 -13.99 -3.94
CA PRO A 207 11.82 -15.17 -4.37
C PRO A 207 10.41 -14.83 -4.88
N ASP A 208 9.75 -13.85 -4.30
CA ASP A 208 8.41 -13.39 -4.66
C ASP A 208 8.17 -11.99 -4.07
N LEU A 209 7.17 -11.29 -4.62
CA LEU A 209 6.67 -10.01 -4.10
C LEU A 209 5.83 -10.17 -2.82
N ARG A 210 5.48 -11.38 -2.44
CA ARG A 210 4.55 -11.69 -1.34
C ARG A 210 5.24 -12.28 -0.13
#